data_18c74db3646dbb6d7233ac8afd90acc6
#
_entry.id   18c74db3646dbb6d7233ac8afd90acc6
#
_cell.length_a   1.000
_cell.length_b   1.000
_cell.length_c   1.000
_cell.angle_alpha   90.00
_cell.angle_beta   90.00
_cell.angle_gamma   90.00
#
_symmetry.space_group_name_H-M   'P 1'
#
loop_
_entity.id
_entity.type
_entity.pdbx_description
1 polymer ?
#
loop_
_entity_poly.entity_id
_entity_poly.type
_entity_poly.pdbx_seq_one_letter_code
_entity_poly.pdbx_strand_id
1 'polypeptide(L)'
;MIPLTLTDITEAVRASWAADTCSPDDLARGDWTSDNPSRGHCDITALVVHDFFGGELMVGEVHLGGEQHGHHWWNRFPSGIEVDLTLEQFRLGQVVTEGRAVQRPAGRPAPRWDEYELLRDRVRSRLGGYPGR
;
A
#
# COMPACT_ATOMS: atom_id res chain seq x y z
N MET A 1 -15.52 -22.64 7.29
CA MET A 1 -14.94 -21.45 6.66
C MET A 1 -13.43 -21.56 6.67
N ILE A 2 -12.80 -21.31 5.53
CA ILE A 2 -11.34 -21.31 5.43
C ILE A 2 -10.86 -19.90 5.79
N PRO A 3 -9.98 -19.73 6.81
CA PRO A 3 -9.50 -18.41 7.14
C PRO A 3 -8.60 -17.84 6.03
N LEU A 4 -8.67 -16.51 5.85
CA LEU A 4 -7.80 -15.82 4.91
C LEU A 4 -6.38 -15.74 5.48
N THR A 5 -5.41 -15.99 4.62
CA THR A 5 -4.00 -15.91 4.97
C THR A 5 -3.39 -14.62 4.42
N LEU A 6 -2.20 -14.28 4.91
CA LEU A 6 -1.44 -13.16 4.33
C LEU A 6 -1.17 -13.39 2.83
N THR A 7 -0.93 -14.64 2.43
CA THR A 7 -0.73 -14.99 1.01
C THR A 7 -1.97 -14.64 0.19
N ASP A 8 -3.16 -15.00 0.68
CA ASP A 8 -4.42 -14.70 -0.02
C ASP A 8 -4.59 -13.19 -0.21
N ILE A 9 -4.36 -12.42 0.84
CA ILE A 9 -4.47 -10.95 0.80
C ILE A 9 -3.43 -10.36 -0.15
N THR A 10 -2.19 -10.82 -0.05
CA THR A 10 -1.09 -10.35 -0.91
C THR A 10 -1.40 -10.57 -2.39
N GLU A 11 -1.87 -11.76 -2.75
CA GLU A 11 -2.22 -12.08 -4.13
C GLU A 11 -3.38 -11.22 -4.64
N ALA A 12 -4.41 -11.03 -3.82
CA ALA A 12 -5.57 -10.21 -4.18
C ALA A 12 -5.19 -8.73 -4.36
N VAL A 13 -4.35 -8.20 -3.48
CA VAL A 13 -3.87 -6.82 -3.56
C VAL A 13 -3.04 -6.63 -4.83
N ARG A 14 -2.06 -7.49 -5.06
CA ARG A 14 -1.18 -7.38 -6.23
C ARG A 14 -1.95 -7.48 -7.54
N ALA A 15 -2.95 -8.34 -7.59
CA ALA A 15 -3.81 -8.49 -8.78
C ALA A 15 -4.76 -7.31 -8.99
N SER A 16 -4.96 -6.48 -7.98
CA SER A 16 -5.92 -5.36 -8.02
C SER A 16 -5.29 -4.02 -8.37
N TRP A 17 -3.95 -3.90 -8.29
CA TRP A 17 -3.26 -2.67 -8.69
C TRP A 17 -3.42 -2.40 -10.18
N ALA A 18 -3.69 -1.15 -10.51
CA ALA A 18 -3.80 -0.72 -11.91
C ALA A 18 -3.54 0.79 -12.00
N ALA A 19 -3.57 1.33 -13.21
CA ALA A 19 -3.35 2.76 -13.43
C ALA A 19 -4.39 3.61 -12.67
N ASP A 20 -5.62 3.13 -12.56
CA ASP A 20 -6.71 3.88 -11.92
C ASP A 20 -6.67 3.84 -10.38
N THR A 21 -5.82 3.02 -9.80
CA THR A 21 -5.57 3.01 -8.34
C THR A 21 -4.24 3.67 -7.98
N CYS A 22 -3.41 3.96 -8.97
CA CYS A 22 -2.12 4.62 -8.75
C CYS A 22 -2.29 6.07 -8.29
N SER A 23 -1.30 6.57 -7.56
CA SER A 23 -1.20 8.00 -7.26
C SER A 23 -1.30 8.82 -8.54
N PRO A 24 -2.19 9.82 -8.61
CA PRO A 24 -2.30 10.66 -9.81
C PRO A 24 -0.99 11.33 -10.20
N ASP A 25 -0.17 11.72 -9.24
CA ASP A 25 1.12 12.36 -9.51
C ASP A 25 2.10 11.38 -10.19
N ASP A 26 2.19 10.17 -9.67
CA ASP A 26 3.05 9.14 -10.27
C ASP A 26 2.57 8.78 -11.68
N LEU A 27 1.25 8.68 -11.86
CA LEU A 27 0.66 8.38 -13.15
C LEU A 27 0.95 9.49 -14.16
N ALA A 28 0.78 10.74 -13.75
CA ALA A 28 1.02 11.90 -14.61
C ALA A 28 2.48 12.01 -15.05
N ARG A 29 3.42 11.61 -14.19
CA ARG A 29 4.85 11.59 -14.53
C ARG A 29 5.26 10.39 -15.39
N GLY A 30 4.37 9.43 -15.61
CA GLY A 30 4.69 8.18 -16.30
C GLY A 30 5.52 7.21 -15.46
N ASP A 31 5.54 7.39 -14.15
CA ASP A 31 6.31 6.52 -13.24
C ASP A 31 5.66 5.16 -13.04
N TRP A 32 4.36 5.07 -13.21
CA TRP A 32 3.64 3.80 -13.14
C TRP A 32 3.66 3.09 -14.49
N THR A 33 4.01 1.81 -14.48
CA THR A 33 3.92 0.93 -15.65
C THR A 33 3.41 -0.43 -15.23
N SER A 34 2.93 -1.22 -16.18
CA SER A 34 2.51 -2.59 -15.89
C SER A 34 3.67 -3.49 -15.44
N ASP A 35 4.91 -3.08 -15.69
CA ASP A 35 6.11 -3.81 -15.24
C ASP A 35 6.51 -3.43 -13.81
N ASN A 36 5.97 -2.31 -13.28
CA ASN A 36 6.19 -1.90 -11.89
C ASN A 36 4.84 -1.49 -11.28
N PRO A 37 3.91 -2.43 -11.12
CA PRO A 37 2.53 -2.12 -10.75
C PRO A 37 2.36 -1.60 -9.32
N SER A 38 3.31 -1.83 -8.43
CA SER A 38 3.23 -1.32 -7.05
C SER A 38 3.55 0.17 -6.95
N ARG A 39 4.13 0.77 -7.97
CA ARG A 39 4.50 2.19 -7.96
C ARG A 39 3.28 3.07 -7.73
N GLY A 40 3.39 3.98 -6.75
CA GLY A 40 2.30 4.88 -6.40
C GLY A 40 1.16 4.24 -5.61
N HIS A 41 1.38 3.05 -5.03
CA HIS A 41 0.35 2.29 -4.31
C HIS A 41 0.64 2.07 -2.83
N CYS A 42 1.76 2.54 -2.31
CA CYS A 42 2.18 2.18 -0.95
C CYS A 42 1.17 2.65 0.12
N ASP A 43 0.66 3.86 0.00
CA ASP A 43 -0.25 4.44 1.00
C ASP A 43 -1.57 3.70 1.08
N ILE A 44 -2.25 3.53 -0.05
CA ILE A 44 -3.56 2.86 -0.07
C ILE A 44 -3.44 1.35 0.17
N THR A 45 -2.34 0.73 -0.26
CA THR A 45 -2.08 -0.68 0.02
C THR A 45 -1.92 -0.89 1.53
N ALA A 46 -1.19 -0.02 2.22
CA ALA A 46 -1.04 -0.10 3.66
C ALA A 46 -2.39 0.02 4.38
N LEU A 47 -3.28 0.89 3.89
CA LEU A 47 -4.64 1.01 4.45
C LEU A 47 -5.45 -0.28 4.27
N VAL A 48 -5.40 -0.89 3.08
CA VAL A 48 -6.12 -2.14 2.81
C VAL A 48 -5.57 -3.28 3.69
N VAL A 49 -4.26 -3.41 3.81
CA VAL A 49 -3.65 -4.42 4.68
C VAL A 49 -4.06 -4.20 6.14
N HIS A 50 -4.09 -2.95 6.57
CA HIS A 50 -4.55 -2.58 7.91
C HIS A 50 -6.02 -2.97 8.14
N ASP A 51 -6.87 -2.85 7.13
CA ASP A 51 -8.27 -3.27 7.22
C ASP A 51 -8.40 -4.75 7.56
N PHE A 52 -7.50 -5.60 7.07
CA PHE A 52 -7.56 -7.04 7.29
C PHE A 52 -6.85 -7.51 8.55
N PHE A 53 -5.74 -6.91 8.89
CA PHE A 53 -4.85 -7.43 9.93
C PHE A 53 -4.71 -6.52 11.15
N GLY A 54 -5.13 -5.28 11.06
CA GLY A 54 -4.91 -4.32 12.13
C GLY A 54 -3.44 -3.95 12.26
N GLY A 55 -2.99 -3.71 13.50
CA GLY A 55 -1.62 -3.30 13.76
C GLY A 55 -1.39 -1.82 13.52
N GLU A 56 -0.20 -1.46 13.06
CA GLU A 56 0.21 -0.08 12.89
C GLU A 56 0.53 0.23 11.42
N LEU A 57 0.22 1.46 11.02
CA LEU A 57 0.69 2.03 9.76
C LEU A 57 2.07 2.63 10.00
N MET A 58 3.03 2.32 9.11
CA MET A 58 4.40 2.80 9.21
C MET A 58 4.72 3.73 8.07
N VAL A 59 5.46 4.80 8.35
CA VAL A 59 5.90 5.79 7.34
C VAL A 59 7.38 6.05 7.50
N GLY A 60 8.10 6.03 6.40
CA GLY A 60 9.50 6.46 6.31
C GLY A 60 9.69 7.43 5.16
N GLU A 61 10.85 8.04 5.09
CA GLU A 61 11.25 8.91 3.99
C GLU A 61 11.99 8.11 2.93
N VAL A 62 11.78 8.46 1.67
CA VAL A 62 12.53 7.88 0.56
C VAL A 62 13.64 8.85 0.18
N HIS A 63 14.87 8.35 0.11
CA HIS A 63 16.03 9.15 -0.25
C HIS A 63 16.74 8.56 -1.45
N LEU A 64 17.23 9.44 -2.33
CA LEU A 64 18.06 9.07 -3.46
C LEU A 64 19.16 10.12 -3.58
N GLY A 65 20.43 9.68 -3.46
CA GLY A 65 21.56 10.57 -3.57
C GLY A 65 21.57 11.71 -2.54
N GLY A 66 21.04 11.46 -1.34
CA GLY A 66 20.97 12.46 -0.27
C GLY A 66 19.75 13.39 -0.34
N GLU A 67 18.95 13.28 -1.38
CA GLU A 67 17.72 14.06 -1.52
C GLU A 67 16.49 13.23 -1.15
N GLN A 68 15.53 13.85 -0.46
CA GLN A 68 14.27 13.20 -0.14
C GLN A 68 13.34 13.23 -1.35
N HIS A 69 12.80 12.06 -1.69
CA HIS A 69 11.87 11.85 -2.80
C HIS A 69 10.54 11.29 -2.31
N GLY A 70 9.92 11.98 -1.34
CA GLY A 70 8.62 11.59 -0.81
C GLY A 70 8.71 10.62 0.35
N HIS A 71 7.61 9.90 0.57
CA HIS A 71 7.44 9.00 1.69
C HIS A 71 7.05 7.62 1.21
N HIS A 72 7.34 6.62 2.05
CA HIS A 72 6.93 5.24 1.82
C HIS A 72 6.10 4.76 3.01
N TRP A 73 5.03 4.00 2.71
CA TRP A 73 4.11 3.44 3.69
C TRP A 73 4.18 1.93 3.67
N TRP A 74 4.11 1.33 4.86
CA TRP A 74 4.01 -0.13 5.03
C TRP A 74 3.28 -0.44 6.35
N ASN A 75 3.32 -1.70 6.78
CA ASN A 75 2.56 -2.14 7.94
C ASN A 75 3.47 -2.82 8.97
N ARG A 76 3.12 -2.64 10.24
CA ARG A 76 3.67 -3.43 11.34
C ARG A 76 2.51 -4.12 12.03
N PHE A 77 2.53 -5.46 12.06
CA PHE A 77 1.47 -6.26 12.67
C PHE A 77 1.58 -6.23 14.20
N PRO A 78 0.49 -6.64 14.92
CA PRO A 78 0.54 -6.70 16.38
C PRO A 78 1.67 -7.58 16.93
N SER A 79 2.13 -8.57 16.16
CA SER A 79 3.27 -9.42 16.49
C SER A 79 4.62 -8.67 16.47
N GLY A 80 4.68 -7.47 15.89
CA GLY A 80 5.91 -6.73 15.66
C GLY A 80 6.54 -6.98 14.29
N ILE A 81 6.02 -7.91 13.53
CA ILE A 81 6.51 -8.20 12.17
C ILE A 81 6.09 -7.08 11.22
N GLU A 82 7.03 -6.56 10.45
CA GLU A 82 6.75 -5.55 9.43
C GLU A 82 6.56 -6.22 8.07
N VAL A 83 5.55 -5.75 7.34
CA VAL A 83 5.17 -6.27 6.03
C VAL A 83 5.05 -5.09 5.06
N ASP A 84 5.70 -5.22 3.92
CA ASP A 84 5.73 -4.18 2.89
C ASP A 84 5.47 -4.81 1.52
N LEU A 85 4.21 -4.74 1.08
CA LEU A 85 3.79 -5.36 -0.18
C LEU A 85 4.24 -4.59 -1.42
N THR A 86 4.68 -3.35 -1.27
CA THR A 86 5.07 -2.48 -2.39
C THR A 86 6.57 -2.21 -2.43
N LEU A 87 7.36 -3.01 -1.72
CA LEU A 87 8.81 -2.79 -1.61
C LEU A 87 9.51 -2.79 -2.98
N GLU A 88 9.04 -3.59 -3.92
CA GLU A 88 9.65 -3.70 -5.25
C GLU A 88 9.45 -2.48 -6.15
N GLN A 89 8.67 -1.47 -5.72
CA GLN A 89 8.51 -0.25 -6.51
C GLN A 89 9.78 0.58 -6.62
N PHE A 90 10.71 0.36 -5.71
CA PHE A 90 11.91 1.19 -5.62
C PHE A 90 12.97 0.81 -6.63
N ARG A 91 13.68 1.82 -7.12
CA ARG A 91 14.80 1.65 -8.03
C ARG A 91 16.09 1.50 -7.24
N LEU A 92 17.11 0.98 -7.91
CA LEU A 92 18.45 0.85 -7.34
C LEU A 92 18.94 2.21 -6.83
N GLY A 93 19.48 2.22 -5.61
CA GLY A 93 19.99 3.43 -4.97
C GLY A 93 18.98 4.20 -4.14
N GLN A 94 17.70 3.90 -4.24
CA GLN A 94 16.70 4.49 -3.35
C GLN A 94 16.76 3.81 -1.98
N VAL A 95 16.72 4.62 -0.93
CA VAL A 95 16.79 4.16 0.46
C VAL A 95 15.57 4.67 1.21
N VAL A 96 14.92 3.78 1.95
CA VAL A 96 13.83 4.14 2.84
C VAL A 96 14.40 4.26 4.26
N THR A 97 14.13 5.38 4.91
CA THR A 97 14.61 5.61 6.28
C THR A 97 13.85 4.72 7.27
N GLU A 98 14.34 4.69 8.51
CA GLU A 98 13.64 4.03 9.59
C GLU A 98 12.21 4.58 9.71
N GLY A 99 11.24 3.69 9.82
CA GLY A 99 9.84 4.05 9.88
C GLY A 99 9.39 4.49 11.27
N ARG A 100 8.31 5.28 11.27
CA ARG A 100 7.60 5.61 12.50
C ARG A 100 6.14 5.22 12.36
N ALA A 101 5.52 4.81 13.46
CA ALA A 101 4.10 4.51 13.48
C ALA A 101 3.30 5.82 13.37
N VAL A 102 2.24 5.79 12.58
CA VAL A 102 1.34 6.92 12.43
C VAL A 102 -0.10 6.47 12.65
N GLN A 103 -0.93 7.38 13.12
CA GLN A 103 -2.34 7.10 13.32
C GLN A 103 -3.07 7.08 11.98
N ARG A 104 -3.97 6.11 11.81
CA ARG A 104 -4.82 6.04 10.63
C ARG A 104 -5.73 7.28 10.61
N PRO A 105 -5.82 8.00 9.45
CA PRO A 105 -6.72 9.13 9.33
C PRO A 105 -8.17 8.71 9.63
N ALA A 106 -8.89 9.52 10.41
CA ALA A 106 -10.30 9.30 10.69
C ALA A 106 -11.14 9.86 9.55
N GLY A 107 -12.22 9.15 9.20
CA GLY A 107 -13.14 9.58 8.16
C GLY A 107 -12.58 9.39 6.76
N ARG A 108 -12.98 10.30 5.86
CA ARG A 108 -12.62 10.21 4.44
C ARG A 108 -11.48 11.18 4.12
N PRO A 109 -10.21 10.75 4.13
CA PRO A 109 -9.09 11.62 3.79
C PRO A 109 -9.02 11.86 2.27
N ALA A 110 -8.86 13.12 1.86
CA ALA A 110 -8.49 13.45 0.50
C ALA A 110 -6.96 13.50 0.42
N PRO A 111 -6.34 13.35 -0.76
CA PRO A 111 -6.94 13.11 -2.07
C PRO A 111 -6.98 11.65 -2.51
N ARG A 112 -6.49 10.71 -1.68
CA ARG A 112 -6.30 9.30 -2.08
C ARG A 112 -7.49 8.40 -1.77
N TRP A 113 -8.58 8.96 -1.24
CA TRP A 113 -9.71 8.14 -0.77
C TRP A 113 -10.38 7.35 -1.90
N ASP A 114 -10.58 7.96 -3.06
CA ASP A 114 -11.28 7.29 -4.16
C ASP A 114 -10.49 6.07 -4.66
N GLU A 115 -9.16 6.21 -4.80
CA GLU A 115 -8.30 5.10 -5.21
C GLU A 115 -8.23 4.03 -4.13
N TYR A 116 -8.23 4.42 -2.85
CA TYR A 116 -8.29 3.46 -1.75
C TYR A 116 -9.58 2.64 -1.79
N GLU A 117 -10.74 3.29 -1.94
CA GLU A 117 -12.03 2.57 -2.01
C GLU A 117 -12.05 1.61 -3.20
N LEU A 118 -11.55 2.04 -4.35
CA LEU A 118 -11.49 1.22 -5.54
C LEU A 118 -10.59 -0.01 -5.32
N LEU A 119 -9.42 0.18 -4.75
CA LEU A 119 -8.51 -0.93 -4.43
C LEU A 119 -9.15 -1.89 -3.41
N ARG A 120 -9.69 -1.35 -2.32
CA ARG A 120 -10.37 -2.13 -1.29
C ARG A 120 -11.49 -2.99 -1.88
N ASP A 121 -12.33 -2.40 -2.72
CA ASP A 121 -13.49 -3.11 -3.29
C ASP A 121 -13.04 -4.22 -4.25
N ARG A 122 -11.98 -3.97 -5.03
CA ARG A 122 -11.40 -5.00 -5.91
C ARG A 122 -10.82 -6.16 -5.11
N VAL A 123 -10.09 -5.86 -4.04
CA VAL A 123 -9.51 -6.89 -3.17
C VAL A 123 -10.63 -7.73 -2.56
N ARG A 124 -11.66 -7.10 -2.00
CA ARG A 124 -12.82 -7.81 -1.42
C ARG A 124 -13.51 -8.70 -2.45
N SER A 125 -13.69 -8.19 -3.65
CA SER A 125 -14.33 -8.95 -4.73
C SER A 125 -13.51 -10.19 -5.10
N ARG A 126 -12.20 -10.07 -5.18
CA ARG A 126 -11.31 -11.20 -5.48
C ARG A 126 -11.30 -12.25 -4.35
N LEU A 127 -11.58 -11.82 -3.14
CA LEU A 127 -11.67 -12.71 -1.97
C LEU A 127 -13.09 -13.27 -1.75
N GLY A 128 -13.96 -13.16 -2.74
CA GLY A 128 -15.33 -13.66 -2.65
C GLY A 128 -16.26 -12.79 -1.81
N GLY A 129 -16.01 -11.49 -1.75
CA GLY A 129 -16.83 -10.56 -1.00
C GLY A 129 -16.53 -10.52 0.50
N TYR A 130 -15.38 -11.01 0.91
CA TYR A 130 -14.96 -10.97 2.32
C TYR A 130 -14.90 -9.52 2.82
N PRO A 131 -15.60 -9.20 3.95
CA PRO A 131 -15.79 -7.80 4.33
C PRO A 131 -14.54 -7.10 4.87
N GLY A 132 -13.50 -7.85 5.26
CA GLY A 132 -12.36 -7.30 5.97
C GLY A 132 -12.70 -6.99 7.42
N ARG A 133 -11.86 -6.21 8.05
CA ARG A 133 -12.00 -5.87 9.48
C ARG A 133 -12.55 -4.49 9.67
#